data_b5a191ea0c0042c319ccd5f078f7fef1
#
_entry.id   b5a191ea0c0042c319ccd5f078f7fef1
#
_cell.length_a   1.000
_cell.length_b   1.000
_cell.length_c   1.000
_cell.angle_alpha   90.00
_cell.angle_beta   90.00
_cell.angle_gamma   90.00
#
_symmetry.space_group_name_H-M   'P 1'
#
loop_
_entity.id
_entity.type
_entity.pdbx_description
1 polymer ?
#
loop_
_entity_poly.entity_id
_entity_poly.type
_entity_poly.pdbx_seq_one_letter_code
_entity_poly.pdbx_strand_id
1 'polypeptide(L)'
;MGSCRSPVEATARRLRALRGSMTPAGSPAESTTAKVNTAAEATRLHGGVHCRPLRNRPLHSQARTRESKAVTASTPAPSALVRPFTVAISDSEIEDLKQRLARTRWPNPETVPDWSQGVRLENAQSLISYWEREYDWRRFESELNRFPQFLTTIDGLDIHFIHVRSRNPNAMPLILTHGWPGSIAEFLKLIGPLTDPAAFGGNVEDSFDVVVPSLPGFGFSQKPTDTGWSVTRIAAAWVELMKRLGYQNWAAQGGDWGAVVTTALGAMQPEGLLGIHLNTQYAFPAQLPGTLSPEERYAVDTLALYTGDLGGANHLQGTKPETVGIALADSPAGQAAWIYDKFQSKTDNHGLAEDALSTDDMLDAISLYWYTNSAASSGRIYWENKSGTFAGPKLTLPVAVTVFPRDIPRLPRTWIEDAYANLIHYGEADRGGHFAALEQPGILISEIRTGLRSLRS
;
A
#
# COMPACT_ATOMS: atom_id res chain seq x y z
N MET A 1 27.43 -1.87 -29.08
CA MET A 1 26.72 -2.37 -27.93
C MET A 1 26.78 -1.31 -26.84
N GLY A 2 25.83 -0.38 -26.82
CA GLY A 2 25.70 0.65 -25.80
C GLY A 2 24.76 0.13 -24.72
N SER A 3 25.26 -0.05 -23.49
CA SER A 3 24.44 -0.44 -22.36
C SER A 3 23.44 0.70 -22.05
N CYS A 4 22.17 0.47 -22.32
CA CYS A 4 21.08 1.30 -21.80
C CYS A 4 21.08 1.17 -20.26
N ARG A 5 21.46 2.24 -19.58
CA ARG A 5 21.47 2.30 -18.12
C ARG A 5 20.09 2.69 -17.62
N SER A 6 19.66 2.12 -16.48
CA SER A 6 18.35 2.37 -15.90
C SER A 6 18.12 3.87 -15.56
N PRO A 7 16.87 4.35 -15.54
CA PRO A 7 16.52 5.72 -15.13
C PRO A 7 17.10 6.10 -13.76
N VAL A 8 17.20 5.15 -12.82
CA VAL A 8 17.80 5.34 -11.49
C VAL A 8 19.26 5.71 -11.56
N GLU A 9 20.05 5.06 -12.46
CA GLU A 9 21.48 5.40 -12.65
C GLU A 9 21.68 6.77 -13.32
N ALA A 10 20.79 7.17 -14.21
CA ALA A 10 20.82 8.47 -14.85
C ALA A 10 20.54 9.61 -13.87
N THR A 11 19.56 9.43 -13.00
CA THR A 11 19.18 10.40 -11.95
C THR A 11 20.25 10.51 -10.87
N ALA A 12 20.83 9.40 -10.43
CA ALA A 12 21.96 9.40 -9.48
C ALA A 12 23.19 10.13 -10.03
N ARG A 13 23.45 10.05 -11.34
CA ARG A 13 24.53 10.83 -11.98
C ARG A 13 24.24 12.32 -12.04
N ARG A 14 22.98 12.74 -12.30
CA ARG A 14 22.58 14.16 -12.26
C ARG A 14 22.77 14.77 -10.88
N LEU A 15 22.38 14.08 -9.84
CA LEU A 15 22.59 14.53 -8.45
C LEU A 15 24.08 14.65 -8.09
N ARG A 16 24.95 13.77 -8.60
CA ARG A 16 26.40 13.90 -8.42
C ARG A 16 26.99 15.08 -9.20
N ALA A 17 26.49 15.38 -10.40
CA ALA A 17 26.94 16.51 -11.22
C ALA A 17 26.55 17.86 -10.56
N LEU A 18 25.37 17.95 -9.97
CA LEU A 18 24.91 19.16 -9.25
C LEU A 18 25.70 19.42 -7.97
N ARG A 19 26.19 18.39 -7.27
CA ARG A 19 27.07 18.54 -6.09
C ARG A 19 28.53 18.91 -6.45
N GLY A 20 28.98 18.65 -7.66
CA GLY A 20 30.33 18.99 -8.14
C GLY A 20 30.54 20.47 -8.55
N SER A 21 29.48 21.27 -8.65
CA SER A 21 29.54 22.68 -9.09
C SER A 21 29.47 23.71 -7.95
N MET A 22 29.41 23.30 -6.70
CA MET A 22 29.47 24.20 -5.52
C MET A 22 30.86 24.17 -4.88
N THR A 23 31.79 24.92 -5.41
CA THR A 23 33.00 25.35 -4.70
C THR A 23 32.67 26.57 -3.86
N PRO A 24 33.12 26.68 -2.61
CA PRO A 24 32.88 27.86 -1.78
C PRO A 24 33.77 29.00 -2.23
N ALA A 25 33.18 30.10 -2.70
CA ALA A 25 33.86 31.36 -2.87
C ALA A 25 33.97 32.06 -1.51
N GLY A 26 35.17 32.55 -1.23
CA GLY A 26 35.57 33.14 0.03
C GLY A 26 34.82 34.41 0.43
N SER A 27 34.74 34.61 1.72
CA SER A 27 34.31 35.86 2.42
C SER A 27 35.21 37.03 2.05
N PRO A 28 34.70 38.28 2.04
CA PRO A 28 35.04 39.17 3.14
C PRO A 28 33.83 39.94 3.72
N ALA A 29 34.04 40.31 4.96
CA ALA A 29 33.16 41.11 5.78
C ALA A 29 32.97 42.55 5.28
N GLU A 30 31.74 43.08 5.47
CA GLU A 30 31.58 44.40 6.07
C GLU A 30 30.11 44.64 6.46
N SER A 31 29.96 45.30 7.59
CA SER A 31 28.76 45.66 8.33
C SER A 31 27.93 46.73 7.63
N THR A 32 26.60 46.62 7.66
CA THR A 32 25.73 47.81 7.75
C THR A 32 24.42 47.43 8.46
N THR A 33 24.23 47.95 9.62
CA THR A 33 23.01 47.94 10.44
C THR A 33 21.94 48.82 9.80
N ALA A 34 20.79 48.25 9.46
CA ALA A 34 19.57 49.02 9.19
C ALA A 34 18.51 48.62 10.21
N LYS A 35 18.17 49.57 11.07
CA LYS A 35 17.02 49.50 11.98
C LYS A 35 15.72 49.64 11.15
N VAL A 36 14.80 48.76 11.35
CA VAL A 36 13.41 48.94 10.89
C VAL A 36 12.52 49.06 12.12
N ASN A 37 11.89 50.24 12.21
CA ASN A 37 10.91 50.60 13.22
C ASN A 37 9.61 49.84 13.07
N THR A 38 9.10 49.32 14.16
CA THR A 38 7.72 48.93 14.36
C THR A 38 6.81 50.12 14.56
N ALA A 39 5.78 50.29 13.75
CA ALA A 39 4.63 51.12 14.07
C ALA A 39 3.37 50.28 13.95
N ALA A 40 2.68 50.13 15.07
CA ALA A 40 1.36 49.55 15.16
C ALA A 40 0.32 50.63 14.87
N GLU A 41 -0.63 50.35 13.98
CA GLU A 41 -1.87 51.12 13.91
C GLU A 41 -3.05 50.15 13.98
N ALA A 42 -3.79 50.31 15.11
CA ALA A 42 -5.03 49.60 15.35
C ALA A 42 -6.19 50.47 14.85
N THR A 43 -6.99 49.98 13.92
CA THR A 43 -8.27 50.59 13.59
C THR A 43 -9.40 49.69 14.08
N ARG A 44 -10.13 50.22 15.07
CA ARG A 44 -11.37 49.64 15.63
C ARG A 44 -12.52 49.85 14.63
N LEU A 45 -13.25 48.80 14.30
CA LEU A 45 -14.62 48.93 13.83
C LEU A 45 -15.55 48.11 14.75
N HIS A 46 -16.47 48.84 15.40
CA HIS A 46 -17.54 48.33 16.24
C HIS A 46 -18.69 47.83 15.35
N GLY A 47 -19.15 46.63 15.61
CA GLY A 47 -20.42 46.13 15.10
C GLY A 47 -20.99 45.15 16.12
N GLY A 48 -21.75 45.62 17.09
CA GLY A 48 -22.39 44.79 18.10
C GLY A 48 -23.58 44.02 17.57
N VAL A 49 -23.60 42.71 17.85
CA VAL A 49 -24.80 41.89 17.73
C VAL A 49 -25.17 41.36 19.10
N HIS A 50 -26.33 41.80 19.59
CA HIS A 50 -26.92 41.38 20.87
C HIS A 50 -27.44 39.93 20.77
N CYS A 51 -26.88 39.01 21.54
CA CYS A 51 -27.51 37.73 21.87
C CYS A 51 -28.29 37.87 23.19
N ARG A 52 -29.60 37.64 23.16
CA ARG A 52 -30.44 37.48 24.35
C ARG A 52 -30.33 36.07 24.93
N PRO A 53 -30.23 35.88 26.25
CA PRO A 53 -30.25 34.58 26.89
C PRO A 53 -31.67 34.03 27.01
N LEU A 54 -31.87 32.76 26.62
CA LEU A 54 -33.08 32.00 26.85
C LEU A 54 -33.11 31.46 28.30
N ARG A 55 -34.21 31.71 28.99
CA ARG A 55 -34.46 31.34 30.38
C ARG A 55 -34.71 29.83 30.52
N ASN A 56 -33.99 29.17 31.44
CA ASN A 56 -34.29 27.83 31.93
C ASN A 56 -35.62 27.79 32.68
N ARG A 57 -36.47 26.83 32.34
CA ARG A 57 -37.59 26.37 33.22
C ARG A 57 -37.27 24.93 33.68
N PRO A 58 -37.40 24.62 34.95
CA PRO A 58 -37.28 23.25 35.43
C PRO A 58 -38.55 22.46 35.23
N LEU A 59 -38.50 21.26 34.68
CA LEU A 59 -39.59 20.30 34.67
C LEU A 59 -39.26 19.19 35.71
N HIS A 60 -40.12 19.17 36.72
CA HIS A 60 -40.21 18.04 37.66
C HIS A 60 -40.73 16.80 36.93
N SER A 61 -40.09 15.67 37.03
CA SER A 61 -40.66 14.38 36.73
C SER A 61 -40.34 13.37 37.81
N GLN A 62 -41.37 12.79 38.33
CA GLN A 62 -41.40 11.81 39.38
C GLN A 62 -40.86 10.47 38.91
N ALA A 63 -39.99 9.87 39.69
CA ALA A 63 -39.51 8.49 39.52
C ALA A 63 -40.64 7.50 39.82
N ARG A 64 -40.91 6.56 38.93
CA ARG A 64 -41.56 5.29 39.22
C ARG A 64 -40.64 4.16 38.86
N THR A 65 -40.07 3.55 39.85
CA THR A 65 -39.39 2.27 39.79
C THR A 65 -40.35 1.16 39.37
N ARG A 66 -40.03 0.45 38.29
CA ARG A 66 -40.52 -0.89 37.99
C ARG A 66 -39.33 -1.78 37.69
N GLU A 67 -38.98 -2.66 38.59
CA GLU A 67 -38.11 -3.80 38.36
C GLU A 67 -38.82 -4.75 37.38
N SER A 68 -38.19 -5.00 36.25
CA SER A 68 -38.52 -6.09 35.35
C SER A 68 -37.23 -6.84 35.04
N LYS A 69 -37.08 -8.01 35.65
CA LYS A 69 -36.06 -9.00 35.25
C LYS A 69 -36.42 -9.52 33.85
N ALA A 70 -35.76 -9.01 32.82
CA ALA A 70 -35.74 -9.63 31.51
C ALA A 70 -34.41 -10.38 31.38
N VAL A 71 -34.48 -11.70 31.31
CA VAL A 71 -33.41 -12.57 30.85
C VAL A 71 -33.30 -12.30 29.35
N THR A 72 -32.38 -11.43 28.96
CA THR A 72 -32.04 -11.23 27.57
C THR A 72 -31.08 -12.34 27.12
N ALA A 73 -31.62 -13.33 26.40
CA ALA A 73 -30.79 -14.14 25.53
C ALA A 73 -30.06 -13.16 24.55
N SER A 74 -28.75 -13.03 24.67
CA SER A 74 -27.95 -12.21 23.78
C SER A 74 -28.01 -12.87 22.41
N THR A 75 -28.80 -12.34 21.48
CA THR A 75 -28.63 -12.60 20.07
C THR A 75 -27.22 -12.15 19.69
N PRO A 76 -26.36 -13.00 19.11
CA PRO A 76 -25.03 -12.58 18.70
C PRO A 76 -25.19 -11.40 17.75
N ALA A 77 -24.39 -10.36 17.96
CA ALA A 77 -24.39 -9.17 17.11
C ALA A 77 -24.21 -9.60 15.65
N PRO A 78 -24.92 -8.98 14.68
CA PRO A 78 -24.81 -9.32 13.25
C PRO A 78 -23.41 -9.22 12.66
N SER A 79 -22.47 -8.64 13.39
CA SER A 79 -21.10 -8.30 12.97
C SER A 79 -20.12 -9.48 12.88
N ALA A 80 -20.45 -10.67 13.35
CA ALA A 80 -19.50 -11.80 13.39
C ALA A 80 -19.64 -12.77 12.19
N LEU A 81 -20.58 -12.54 11.28
CA LEU A 81 -20.84 -13.48 10.18
C LEU A 81 -19.88 -13.25 9.01
N VAL A 82 -19.22 -14.32 8.56
CA VAL A 82 -18.50 -14.36 7.28
C VAL A 82 -19.53 -14.66 6.19
N ARG A 83 -19.68 -13.77 5.23
CA ARG A 83 -20.66 -13.83 4.15
C ARG A 83 -19.97 -14.08 2.80
N PRO A 84 -20.44 -15.00 1.94
CA PRO A 84 -19.92 -15.11 0.60
C PRO A 84 -20.02 -13.81 -0.18
N PHE A 85 -19.03 -13.56 -1.05
CA PHE A 85 -18.97 -12.42 -1.94
C PHE A 85 -18.62 -12.90 -3.36
N THR A 86 -19.17 -12.23 -4.35
CA THR A 86 -18.87 -12.49 -5.77
C THR A 86 -18.71 -11.15 -6.48
N VAL A 87 -17.64 -10.98 -7.23
CA VAL A 87 -17.44 -9.80 -8.06
C VAL A 87 -18.42 -9.83 -9.23
N ALA A 88 -19.18 -8.74 -9.40
CA ALA A 88 -20.17 -8.60 -10.47
C ALA A 88 -20.29 -7.14 -10.87
N ILE A 89 -19.45 -6.69 -11.79
CA ILE A 89 -19.54 -5.35 -12.39
C ILE A 89 -20.58 -5.39 -13.51
N SER A 90 -21.50 -4.44 -13.52
CA SER A 90 -22.56 -4.41 -14.53
C SER A 90 -22.03 -4.06 -15.93
N ASP A 91 -22.69 -4.52 -16.98
CA ASP A 91 -22.33 -4.16 -18.35
C ASP A 91 -22.45 -2.65 -18.59
N SER A 92 -23.36 -1.97 -17.89
CA SER A 92 -23.49 -0.51 -17.94
C SER A 92 -22.29 0.22 -17.36
N GLU A 93 -21.64 -0.29 -16.30
CA GLU A 93 -20.42 0.29 -15.75
C GLU A 93 -19.23 0.07 -16.69
N ILE A 94 -19.16 -1.09 -17.34
CA ILE A 94 -18.11 -1.36 -18.35
C ILE A 94 -18.28 -0.42 -19.56
N GLU A 95 -19.50 -0.25 -20.02
CA GLU A 95 -19.80 0.67 -21.14
C GLU A 95 -19.55 2.14 -20.77
N ASP A 96 -19.89 2.58 -19.55
CA ASP A 96 -19.58 3.94 -19.07
C ASP A 96 -18.06 4.20 -19.06
N LEU A 97 -17.28 3.21 -18.60
CA LEU A 97 -15.80 3.29 -18.65
C LEU A 97 -15.32 3.48 -20.10
N LYS A 98 -15.76 2.62 -21.04
CA LYS A 98 -15.34 2.71 -22.45
C LYS A 98 -15.69 4.06 -23.06
N GLN A 99 -16.90 4.59 -22.78
CA GLN A 99 -17.31 5.91 -23.23
C GLN A 99 -16.48 7.06 -22.64
N ARG A 100 -16.04 6.94 -21.39
CA ARG A 100 -15.13 7.93 -20.75
C ARG A 100 -13.76 7.89 -21.37
N LEU A 101 -13.21 6.69 -21.61
CA LEU A 101 -11.90 6.49 -22.28
C LEU A 101 -11.91 7.09 -23.70
N ALA A 102 -12.95 6.81 -24.49
CA ALA A 102 -13.13 7.37 -25.86
C ALA A 102 -13.19 8.91 -25.87
N ARG A 103 -13.63 9.53 -24.78
CA ARG A 103 -13.76 10.99 -24.65
C ARG A 103 -12.63 11.63 -23.86
N THR A 104 -11.50 10.92 -23.67
CA THR A 104 -10.35 11.44 -22.94
C THR A 104 -9.84 12.73 -23.60
N ARG A 105 -9.73 13.78 -22.79
CA ARG A 105 -9.13 15.04 -23.21
C ARG A 105 -7.66 15.04 -22.88
N TRP A 106 -6.82 15.01 -23.92
CA TRP A 106 -5.38 14.94 -23.78
C TRP A 106 -4.74 16.30 -23.54
N PRO A 107 -3.72 16.39 -22.68
CA PRO A 107 -2.89 17.58 -22.53
C PRO A 107 -1.90 17.72 -23.69
N ASN A 108 -1.12 18.81 -23.68
CA ASN A 108 0.08 18.89 -24.50
C ASN A 108 1.11 17.82 -24.05
N PRO A 109 1.97 17.34 -24.97
CA PRO A 109 3.01 16.38 -24.61
C PRO A 109 4.02 17.00 -23.63
N GLU A 110 4.74 16.13 -22.94
CA GLU A 110 5.88 16.48 -22.10
C GLU A 110 6.95 17.25 -22.89
N THR A 111 7.72 18.10 -22.21
CA THR A 111 8.77 18.94 -22.81
C THR A 111 10.17 18.35 -22.67
N VAL A 112 10.28 17.13 -22.12
CA VAL A 112 11.52 16.38 -21.90
C VAL A 112 11.48 15.05 -22.65
N PRO A 113 12.61 14.49 -23.06
CA PRO A 113 12.64 13.23 -23.81
C PRO A 113 12.64 11.99 -22.90
N ASP A 114 12.46 12.17 -21.59
CA ASP A 114 12.55 11.12 -20.57
C ASP A 114 11.32 11.13 -19.63
N TRP A 115 11.31 10.27 -18.62
CA TRP A 115 10.23 10.14 -17.66
C TRP A 115 10.28 11.16 -16.50
N SER A 116 11.14 12.17 -16.55
CA SER A 116 11.34 13.09 -15.42
C SER A 116 10.15 14.03 -15.15
N GLN A 117 9.21 14.16 -16.10
CA GLN A 117 7.94 14.86 -15.94
C GLN A 117 6.75 13.90 -15.66
N GLY A 118 7.02 12.61 -15.48
CA GLY A 118 5.99 11.58 -15.26
C GLY A 118 5.68 10.78 -16.52
N VAL A 119 4.45 10.29 -16.64
CA VAL A 119 4.03 9.43 -17.75
C VAL A 119 4.06 10.19 -19.06
N ARG A 120 4.75 9.62 -20.07
CA ARG A 120 4.81 10.20 -21.41
C ARG A 120 3.46 10.08 -22.09
N LEU A 121 3.08 11.12 -22.82
CA LEU A 121 1.76 11.20 -23.44
C LEU A 121 1.50 10.01 -24.39
N GLU A 122 2.48 9.61 -25.18
CA GLU A 122 2.36 8.48 -26.12
C GLU A 122 2.08 7.14 -25.39
N ASN A 123 2.73 6.90 -24.24
CA ASN A 123 2.51 5.70 -23.42
C ASN A 123 1.12 5.72 -22.78
N ALA A 124 0.69 6.87 -22.25
CA ALA A 124 -0.66 7.03 -21.73
C ALA A 124 -1.71 6.78 -22.81
N GLN A 125 -1.53 7.33 -24.02
CA GLN A 125 -2.45 7.12 -25.13
C GLN A 125 -2.52 5.66 -25.57
N SER A 126 -1.39 4.96 -25.61
CA SER A 126 -1.33 3.53 -25.94
C SER A 126 -2.07 2.69 -24.91
N LEU A 127 -1.80 2.91 -23.62
CA LEU A 127 -2.47 2.20 -22.51
C LEU A 127 -3.99 2.43 -22.55
N ILE A 128 -4.43 3.67 -22.72
CA ILE A 128 -5.86 4.03 -22.74
C ILE A 128 -6.56 3.46 -23.98
N SER A 129 -5.90 3.47 -25.13
CA SER A 129 -6.43 2.88 -26.37
C SER A 129 -6.62 1.36 -26.21
N TYR A 130 -5.65 0.68 -25.60
CA TYR A 130 -5.76 -0.74 -25.29
C TYR A 130 -6.88 -1.02 -24.27
N TRP A 131 -6.98 -0.23 -23.21
CA TRP A 131 -8.03 -0.38 -22.20
C TRP A 131 -9.42 -0.20 -22.78
N GLU A 132 -9.61 0.77 -23.69
CA GLU A 132 -10.88 1.03 -24.38
C GLU A 132 -11.30 -0.13 -25.31
N ARG A 133 -10.35 -0.68 -26.08
CA ARG A 133 -10.69 -1.49 -27.27
C ARG A 133 -10.40 -2.97 -27.12
N GLU A 134 -9.39 -3.34 -26.37
CA GLU A 134 -8.84 -4.70 -26.36
C GLU A 134 -8.96 -5.37 -24.98
N TYR A 135 -8.83 -4.58 -23.89
CA TYR A 135 -8.90 -5.13 -22.54
C TYR A 135 -10.27 -5.70 -22.20
N ASP A 136 -10.28 -6.91 -21.67
CA ASP A 136 -11.49 -7.63 -21.26
C ASP A 136 -11.60 -7.75 -19.73
N TRP A 137 -12.43 -6.89 -19.11
CA TRP A 137 -12.74 -6.99 -17.69
C TRP A 137 -13.34 -8.33 -17.30
N ARG A 138 -14.18 -8.94 -18.18
CA ARG A 138 -14.84 -10.21 -17.86
C ARG A 138 -13.86 -11.37 -17.68
N ARG A 139 -12.74 -11.33 -18.40
CA ARG A 139 -11.62 -12.26 -18.18
C ARG A 139 -11.12 -12.15 -16.73
N PHE A 140 -10.81 -10.94 -16.28
CA PHE A 140 -10.28 -10.72 -14.94
C PHE A 140 -11.30 -10.96 -13.83
N GLU A 141 -12.56 -10.52 -14.01
CA GLU A 141 -13.67 -10.83 -13.10
C GLU A 141 -13.88 -12.34 -12.93
N SER A 142 -13.78 -13.10 -14.04
CA SER A 142 -13.84 -14.57 -14.01
C SER A 142 -12.67 -15.18 -13.24
N GLU A 143 -11.45 -14.62 -13.42
CA GLU A 143 -10.27 -15.07 -12.69
C GLU A 143 -10.40 -14.81 -11.19
N LEU A 144 -10.83 -13.61 -10.77
CA LEU A 144 -11.12 -13.27 -9.38
C LEU A 144 -12.14 -14.26 -8.78
N ASN A 145 -13.22 -14.52 -9.50
CA ASN A 145 -14.32 -15.38 -9.03
C ASN A 145 -13.99 -16.89 -9.02
N ARG A 146 -12.82 -17.30 -9.52
CA ARG A 146 -12.31 -18.67 -9.33
C ARG A 146 -11.97 -18.97 -7.89
N PHE A 147 -11.69 -17.94 -7.08
CA PHE A 147 -11.34 -18.07 -5.67
C PHE A 147 -12.55 -17.74 -4.79
N PRO A 148 -12.79 -18.50 -3.72
CA PRO A 148 -13.82 -18.15 -2.73
C PRO A 148 -13.52 -16.79 -2.08
N GLN A 149 -14.49 -15.89 -2.16
CA GLN A 149 -14.40 -14.53 -1.61
C GLN A 149 -15.48 -14.29 -0.58
N PHE A 150 -15.19 -13.44 0.38
CA PHE A 150 -16.06 -13.20 1.53
C PHE A 150 -16.01 -11.75 1.97
N LEU A 151 -17.05 -11.37 2.74
CA LEU A 151 -17.14 -10.14 3.52
C LEU A 151 -17.34 -10.47 4.99
N THR A 152 -16.71 -9.72 5.89
CA THR A 152 -16.99 -9.74 7.32
C THR A 152 -16.86 -8.34 7.91
N THR A 153 -17.74 -7.98 8.81
CA THR A 153 -17.72 -6.64 9.43
C THR A 153 -16.77 -6.64 10.64
N ILE A 154 -15.64 -5.93 10.55
CA ILE A 154 -14.66 -5.75 11.63
C ILE A 154 -14.63 -4.28 12.01
N ASP A 155 -14.81 -4.00 13.29
CA ASP A 155 -14.76 -2.63 13.83
C ASP A 155 -15.67 -1.64 13.06
N GLY A 156 -16.86 -2.14 12.68
CA GLY A 156 -17.89 -1.37 11.96
C GLY A 156 -17.67 -1.24 10.47
N LEU A 157 -16.61 -1.83 9.90
CA LEU A 157 -16.27 -1.77 8.48
C LEU A 157 -16.35 -3.15 7.84
N ASP A 158 -17.01 -3.28 6.69
CA ASP A 158 -17.02 -4.51 5.91
C ASP A 158 -15.66 -4.70 5.23
N ILE A 159 -14.97 -5.76 5.61
CA ILE A 159 -13.69 -6.18 5.05
C ILE A 159 -13.94 -7.31 4.06
N HIS A 160 -13.53 -7.09 2.83
CA HIS A 160 -13.47 -8.10 1.77
C HIS A 160 -12.18 -8.90 1.87
N PHE A 161 -12.25 -10.21 1.60
CA PHE A 161 -11.08 -11.06 1.51
C PHE A 161 -11.30 -12.30 0.64
N ILE A 162 -10.24 -12.76 0.00
CA ILE A 162 -10.15 -14.09 -0.60
C ILE A 162 -9.69 -15.05 0.50
N HIS A 163 -10.28 -16.25 0.57
CA HIS A 163 -9.86 -17.28 1.51
C HIS A 163 -9.86 -18.65 0.84
N VAL A 164 -8.67 -19.23 0.65
CA VAL A 164 -8.48 -20.53 0.02
C VAL A 164 -7.77 -21.46 0.98
N ARG A 165 -8.42 -22.55 1.34
CA ARG A 165 -7.82 -23.59 2.17
C ARG A 165 -7.09 -24.60 1.31
N SER A 166 -5.94 -25.03 1.76
CA SER A 166 -5.23 -26.19 1.22
C SER A 166 -6.01 -27.47 1.46
N ARG A 167 -5.76 -28.46 0.62
CA ARG A 167 -6.21 -29.85 0.87
C ARG A 167 -5.36 -30.54 1.93
N ASN A 168 -4.17 -30.03 2.23
CA ASN A 168 -3.33 -30.53 3.31
C ASN A 168 -3.89 -30.04 4.66
N PRO A 169 -4.31 -30.93 5.57
CA PRO A 169 -4.86 -30.54 6.86
C PRO A 169 -3.83 -29.85 7.78
N ASN A 170 -2.53 -30.01 7.50
CA ASN A 170 -1.44 -29.41 8.24
C ASN A 170 -0.92 -28.11 7.57
N ALA A 171 -1.65 -27.54 6.60
CA ALA A 171 -1.27 -26.30 5.97
C ALA A 171 -1.17 -25.16 6.98
N MET A 172 -0.11 -24.36 6.88
CA MET A 172 0.06 -23.18 7.74
C MET A 172 -0.86 -22.05 7.24
N PRO A 173 -1.69 -21.45 8.10
CA PRO A 173 -2.45 -20.27 7.72
C PRO A 173 -1.54 -19.08 7.45
N LEU A 174 -1.76 -18.39 6.33
CA LEU A 174 -0.94 -17.26 5.88
C LEU A 174 -1.85 -16.12 5.40
N ILE A 175 -1.72 -14.95 6.04
CA ILE A 175 -2.37 -13.74 5.56
C ILE A 175 -1.40 -12.94 4.70
N LEU A 176 -1.83 -12.57 3.47
CA LEU A 176 -1.07 -11.78 2.49
C LEU A 176 -1.66 -10.38 2.40
N THR A 177 -0.88 -9.36 2.68
CA THR A 177 -1.35 -7.96 2.68
C THR A 177 -0.67 -7.17 1.57
N HIS A 178 -1.49 -6.61 0.67
CA HIS A 178 -1.04 -5.75 -0.43
C HIS A 178 -0.76 -4.31 0.02
N GLY A 179 -0.28 -3.48 -0.89
CA GLY A 179 -0.03 -2.06 -0.67
C GLY A 179 -0.74 -1.12 -1.64
N TRP A 180 -0.11 0.03 -1.94
CA TRP A 180 -0.59 1.03 -2.88
C TRP A 180 0.46 1.26 -4.02
N PRO A 181 0.04 1.28 -5.29
CA PRO A 181 -1.30 1.10 -5.84
C PRO A 181 -1.72 -0.37 -6.03
N GLY A 182 -1.25 -1.25 -5.18
CA GLY A 182 -1.55 -2.66 -5.19
C GLY A 182 -2.98 -3.00 -4.76
N SER A 183 -3.31 -4.28 -4.89
CA SER A 183 -4.59 -4.84 -4.49
C SER A 183 -4.48 -6.36 -4.33
N ILE A 184 -5.61 -7.02 -4.05
CA ILE A 184 -5.68 -8.49 -4.06
C ILE A 184 -5.25 -9.11 -5.39
N ALA A 185 -5.32 -8.36 -6.50
CA ALA A 185 -4.89 -8.81 -7.83
C ALA A 185 -3.43 -9.27 -7.87
N GLU A 186 -2.56 -8.63 -7.07
CA GLU A 186 -1.14 -8.99 -7.01
C GLU A 186 -0.90 -10.44 -6.62
N PHE A 187 -1.77 -11.01 -5.78
CA PHE A 187 -1.56 -12.33 -5.20
C PHE A 187 -2.24 -13.47 -5.94
N LEU A 188 -3.03 -13.21 -6.98
CA LEU A 188 -3.79 -14.27 -7.67
C LEU A 188 -2.88 -15.37 -8.21
N LYS A 189 -1.69 -14.99 -8.73
CA LYS A 189 -0.68 -15.95 -9.23
C LYS A 189 -0.01 -16.77 -8.11
N LEU A 190 -0.12 -16.34 -6.86
CA LEU A 190 0.48 -17.00 -5.70
C LEU A 190 -0.44 -18.02 -5.05
N ILE A 191 -1.77 -17.79 -5.11
CA ILE A 191 -2.75 -18.57 -4.33
C ILE A 191 -2.67 -20.06 -4.66
N GLY A 192 -2.75 -20.44 -5.95
CA GLY A 192 -2.69 -21.84 -6.36
C GLY A 192 -1.41 -22.54 -5.89
N PRO A 193 -0.22 -22.03 -6.26
CA PRO A 193 1.04 -22.62 -5.80
C PRO A 193 1.17 -22.70 -4.28
N LEU A 194 0.75 -21.70 -3.53
CA LEU A 194 0.84 -21.73 -2.07
C LEU A 194 -0.13 -22.71 -1.42
N THR A 195 -1.35 -22.88 -1.98
CA THR A 195 -2.38 -23.77 -1.40
C THR A 195 -2.25 -25.22 -1.83
N ASP A 196 -1.75 -25.49 -3.04
CA ASP A 196 -1.52 -26.83 -3.58
C ASP A 196 -0.12 -26.91 -4.24
N PRO A 197 0.96 -26.84 -3.45
CA PRO A 197 2.31 -26.84 -4.00
C PRO A 197 2.63 -28.08 -4.84
N ALA A 198 2.03 -29.23 -4.55
CA ALA A 198 2.29 -30.47 -5.28
C ALA A 198 1.85 -30.38 -6.75
N ALA A 199 0.73 -29.69 -7.05
CA ALA A 199 0.27 -29.44 -8.41
C ALA A 199 1.22 -28.52 -9.21
N PHE A 200 2.13 -27.81 -8.53
CA PHE A 200 3.09 -26.86 -9.12
C PHE A 200 4.56 -27.32 -8.89
N GLY A 201 4.78 -28.60 -8.67
CA GLY A 201 6.13 -29.19 -8.53
C GLY A 201 6.83 -28.89 -7.18
N GLY A 202 6.09 -28.42 -6.17
CA GLY A 202 6.60 -28.19 -4.82
C GLY A 202 6.29 -29.34 -3.86
N ASN A 203 6.69 -29.18 -2.58
CA ASN A 203 6.42 -30.14 -1.54
C ASN A 203 5.08 -29.84 -0.86
N VAL A 204 4.24 -30.86 -0.64
CA VAL A 204 2.95 -30.72 0.04
C VAL A 204 3.08 -30.14 1.47
N GLU A 205 4.19 -30.43 2.12
CA GLU A 205 4.51 -29.90 3.47
C GLU A 205 4.67 -28.36 3.49
N ASP A 206 4.95 -27.75 2.34
CA ASP A 206 5.08 -26.28 2.18
C ASP A 206 3.75 -25.58 1.87
N SER A 207 2.61 -26.28 2.03
CA SER A 207 1.29 -25.71 1.73
C SER A 207 0.82 -24.72 2.78
N PHE A 208 0.00 -23.76 2.33
CA PHE A 208 -0.62 -22.74 3.17
C PHE A 208 -2.15 -22.71 2.98
N ASP A 209 -2.87 -22.38 4.04
CA ASP A 209 -4.21 -21.79 3.93
C ASP A 209 -4.01 -20.29 3.68
N VAL A 210 -4.49 -19.77 2.57
CA VAL A 210 -4.21 -18.39 2.14
C VAL A 210 -5.40 -17.48 2.38
N VAL A 211 -5.16 -16.36 3.08
CA VAL A 211 -6.12 -15.26 3.31
C VAL A 211 -5.58 -13.99 2.68
N VAL A 212 -6.33 -13.37 1.76
CA VAL A 212 -5.92 -12.15 1.05
C VAL A 212 -6.97 -11.07 1.26
N PRO A 213 -6.88 -10.25 2.31
CA PRO A 213 -7.82 -9.17 2.53
C PRO A 213 -7.55 -7.98 1.59
N SER A 214 -8.63 -7.32 1.13
CA SER A 214 -8.54 -5.95 0.64
C SER A 214 -8.38 -5.00 1.82
N LEU A 215 -7.38 -4.11 1.77
CA LEU A 215 -7.19 -3.09 2.81
C LEU A 215 -8.45 -2.20 2.95
N PRO A 216 -8.73 -1.65 4.15
CA PRO A 216 -9.79 -0.68 4.34
C PRO A 216 -9.71 0.48 3.34
N GLY A 217 -10.80 0.72 2.59
CA GLY A 217 -10.84 1.74 1.55
C GLY A 217 -10.28 1.31 0.19
N PHE A 218 -9.82 0.08 0.05
CA PHE A 218 -9.31 -0.49 -1.20
C PHE A 218 -10.25 -1.57 -1.73
N GLY A 219 -10.29 -1.70 -3.05
CA GLY A 219 -11.03 -2.77 -3.71
C GLY A 219 -12.46 -2.91 -3.17
N PHE A 220 -12.86 -4.12 -2.85
CA PHE A 220 -14.21 -4.44 -2.38
C PHE A 220 -14.42 -4.27 -0.87
N SER A 221 -13.39 -3.91 -0.10
CA SER A 221 -13.57 -3.48 1.28
C SER A 221 -14.29 -2.14 1.35
N GLN A 222 -15.14 -1.98 2.37
CA GLN A 222 -15.86 -0.74 2.59
C GLN A 222 -14.89 0.43 2.80
N LYS A 223 -15.28 1.60 2.36
CA LYS A 223 -14.52 2.84 2.53
C LYS A 223 -14.80 3.43 3.91
N PRO A 224 -13.77 3.66 4.74
CA PRO A 224 -13.94 4.32 6.03
C PRO A 224 -14.64 5.69 5.89
N THR A 225 -15.61 5.93 6.76
CA THR A 225 -16.33 7.22 6.87
C THR A 225 -15.70 8.11 7.94
N ASP A 226 -14.92 7.54 8.83
CA ASP A 226 -14.25 8.21 9.94
C ASP A 226 -12.73 8.05 9.83
N THR A 227 -11.99 8.94 10.49
CA THR A 227 -10.54 8.86 10.63
C THR A 227 -10.10 7.75 11.61
N GLY A 228 -8.81 7.41 11.59
CA GLY A 228 -8.21 6.49 12.56
C GLY A 228 -7.98 5.07 12.03
N TRP A 229 -8.19 4.80 10.74
CA TRP A 229 -7.78 3.54 10.12
C TRP A 229 -6.28 3.52 9.82
N SER A 230 -5.48 3.69 10.88
CA SER A 230 -4.02 3.58 10.82
C SER A 230 -3.57 2.14 10.57
N VAL A 231 -2.30 1.95 10.21
CA VAL A 231 -1.71 0.62 10.02
C VAL A 231 -1.82 -0.26 11.27
N THR A 232 -1.76 0.32 12.47
CA THR A 232 -1.96 -0.42 13.74
C THR A 232 -3.39 -0.91 13.88
N ARG A 233 -4.40 -0.10 13.50
CA ARG A 233 -5.80 -0.53 13.53
C ARG A 233 -6.08 -1.59 12.47
N ILE A 234 -5.47 -1.48 11.29
CA ILE A 234 -5.55 -2.50 10.24
C ILE A 234 -4.93 -3.81 10.73
N ALA A 235 -3.75 -3.75 11.37
CA ALA A 235 -3.12 -4.93 11.98
C ALA A 235 -4.04 -5.61 13.01
N ALA A 236 -4.68 -4.83 13.89
CA ALA A 236 -5.64 -5.37 14.84
C ALA A 236 -6.87 -6.01 14.14
N ALA A 237 -7.33 -5.44 13.04
CA ALA A 237 -8.40 -6.03 12.23
C ALA A 237 -7.98 -7.35 11.59
N TRP A 238 -6.71 -7.53 11.19
CA TRP A 238 -6.20 -8.81 10.69
C TRP A 238 -6.13 -9.88 11.78
N VAL A 239 -5.77 -9.52 13.00
CA VAL A 239 -5.85 -10.42 14.16
C VAL A 239 -7.28 -10.92 14.36
N GLU A 240 -8.25 -10.02 14.35
CA GLU A 240 -9.67 -10.38 14.47
C GLU A 240 -10.15 -11.24 13.28
N LEU A 241 -9.70 -10.94 12.04
CA LEU A 241 -10.03 -11.73 10.86
C LEU A 241 -9.54 -13.16 11.01
N MET A 242 -8.26 -13.36 11.35
CA MET A 242 -7.68 -14.70 11.52
C MET A 242 -8.36 -15.49 12.63
N LYS A 243 -8.70 -14.84 13.73
CA LYS A 243 -9.48 -15.42 14.83
C LYS A 243 -10.88 -15.87 14.37
N ARG A 244 -11.60 -15.05 13.57
CA ARG A 244 -12.92 -15.41 13.03
C ARG A 244 -12.89 -16.59 12.08
N LEU A 245 -11.79 -16.74 11.36
CA LEU A 245 -11.55 -17.89 10.47
C LEU A 245 -11.17 -19.17 11.24
N GLY A 246 -10.97 -19.07 12.58
CA GLY A 246 -10.66 -20.19 13.47
C GLY A 246 -9.17 -20.53 13.56
N TYR A 247 -8.29 -19.67 13.05
CA TYR A 247 -6.85 -19.89 13.07
C TYR A 247 -6.25 -19.48 14.42
N GLN A 248 -5.65 -20.47 15.10
CA GLN A 248 -4.97 -20.27 16.38
C GLN A 248 -3.48 -19.96 16.19
N ASN A 249 -2.88 -20.53 15.14
CA ASN A 249 -1.49 -20.29 14.75
C ASN A 249 -1.45 -19.90 13.28
N TRP A 250 -0.74 -18.83 12.94
CA TRP A 250 -0.69 -18.29 11.58
C TRP A 250 0.56 -17.45 11.34
N ALA A 251 0.89 -17.23 10.09
CA ALA A 251 1.96 -16.32 9.66
C ALA A 251 1.38 -15.16 8.84
N ALA A 252 2.14 -14.08 8.69
CA ALA A 252 1.76 -12.95 7.87
C ALA A 252 2.86 -12.59 6.86
N GLN A 253 2.44 -12.11 5.68
CA GLN A 253 3.34 -11.62 4.64
C GLN A 253 2.84 -10.27 4.13
N GLY A 254 3.77 -9.37 3.75
CA GLY A 254 3.42 -8.11 3.13
C GLY A 254 4.56 -7.43 2.40
N GLY A 255 4.18 -6.64 1.39
CA GLY A 255 5.01 -5.68 0.66
C GLY A 255 4.39 -4.29 0.72
N ASP A 256 5.13 -3.22 0.47
CA ASP A 256 4.67 -1.82 0.50
C ASP A 256 3.90 -1.51 1.81
N TRP A 257 2.69 -0.92 1.76
CA TRP A 257 1.84 -0.72 2.95
C TRP A 257 1.50 -2.04 3.65
N GLY A 258 1.39 -3.14 2.91
CA GLY A 258 1.25 -4.47 3.49
C GLY A 258 2.43 -4.84 4.38
N ALA A 259 3.66 -4.46 4.03
CA ALA A 259 4.82 -4.66 4.89
C ALA A 259 4.74 -3.79 6.16
N VAL A 260 4.22 -2.56 6.08
CA VAL A 260 4.02 -1.70 7.27
C VAL A 260 2.98 -2.32 8.20
N VAL A 261 1.86 -2.81 7.66
CA VAL A 261 0.83 -3.53 8.44
C VAL A 261 1.40 -4.81 9.06
N THR A 262 2.15 -5.60 8.29
CA THR A 262 2.77 -6.84 8.76
C THR A 262 3.84 -6.57 9.82
N THR A 263 4.61 -5.49 9.69
CA THR A 263 5.55 -5.02 10.72
C THR A 263 4.81 -4.59 11.99
N ALA A 264 3.65 -3.93 11.86
CA ALA A 264 2.81 -3.58 13.01
C ALA A 264 2.26 -4.83 13.71
N LEU A 265 1.86 -5.89 12.98
CA LEU A 265 1.52 -7.20 13.56
C LEU A 265 2.71 -7.78 14.33
N GLY A 266 3.90 -7.72 13.74
CA GLY A 266 5.14 -8.17 14.39
C GLY A 266 5.47 -7.42 15.68
N ALA A 267 5.20 -6.13 15.73
CA ALA A 267 5.38 -5.30 16.93
C ALA A 267 4.32 -5.58 18.00
N MET A 268 3.08 -5.85 17.58
CA MET A 268 1.99 -6.20 18.49
C MET A 268 2.14 -7.59 19.09
N GLN A 269 2.79 -8.53 18.41
CA GLN A 269 2.96 -9.93 18.79
C GLN A 269 1.65 -10.57 19.32
N PRO A 270 0.55 -10.53 18.54
CA PRO A 270 -0.69 -11.11 18.99
C PRO A 270 -0.54 -12.62 19.19
N GLU A 271 -1.34 -13.18 20.11
CA GLU A 271 -1.40 -14.62 20.30
C GLU A 271 -1.66 -15.35 18.98
N GLY A 272 -0.88 -16.39 18.69
CA GLY A 272 -0.98 -17.19 17.49
C GLY A 272 -0.18 -16.68 16.29
N LEU A 273 0.37 -15.47 16.29
CA LEU A 273 1.27 -15.04 15.23
C LEU A 273 2.64 -15.72 15.41
N LEU A 274 2.96 -16.67 14.52
CA LEU A 274 4.20 -17.44 14.56
C LEU A 274 5.40 -16.67 14.07
N GLY A 275 5.22 -15.83 13.06
CA GLY A 275 6.27 -15.03 12.43
C GLY A 275 5.74 -14.29 11.20
N ILE A 276 6.62 -13.49 10.59
CA ILE A 276 6.28 -12.66 9.44
C ILE A 276 7.29 -12.80 8.31
N HIS A 277 6.84 -12.55 7.07
CA HIS A 277 7.69 -12.42 5.89
C HIS A 277 7.49 -11.04 5.26
N LEU A 278 8.59 -10.36 4.90
CA LEU A 278 8.59 -9.01 4.34
C LEU A 278 9.38 -8.98 3.03
N ASN A 279 8.79 -8.47 1.96
CA ASN A 279 9.51 -8.17 0.71
C ASN A 279 9.76 -6.67 0.49
N THR A 280 9.30 -5.82 1.38
CA THR A 280 9.71 -4.41 1.52
C THR A 280 10.05 -4.16 2.99
N GLN A 281 11.17 -3.50 3.28
CA GLN A 281 11.67 -3.34 4.64
C GLN A 281 11.60 -1.89 5.11
N TYR A 282 11.14 -1.70 6.34
CA TYR A 282 11.13 -0.41 7.04
C TYR A 282 12.03 -0.52 8.29
N ALA A 283 13.36 -0.57 8.06
CA ALA A 283 14.38 -0.84 9.06
C ALA A 283 15.53 0.19 9.02
N PHE A 284 15.24 1.45 8.65
CA PHE A 284 16.22 2.51 8.75
C PHE A 284 16.60 2.74 10.22
N PRO A 285 17.88 2.91 10.54
CA PRO A 285 18.29 3.24 11.89
C PRO A 285 17.79 4.63 12.27
N ALA A 286 17.36 4.81 13.53
CA ALA A 286 16.91 6.11 14.06
C ALA A 286 17.98 7.19 13.97
N GLN A 287 19.26 6.78 14.03
CA GLN A 287 20.42 7.65 13.85
C GLN A 287 21.38 6.97 12.88
N LEU A 288 21.75 7.68 11.81
CA LEU A 288 22.73 7.19 10.85
C LEU A 288 24.13 7.16 11.47
N PRO A 289 24.97 6.16 11.13
CA PRO A 289 26.39 6.15 11.49
C PRO A 289 27.11 7.39 10.97
N GLY A 290 28.13 7.87 11.68
CA GLY A 290 28.93 9.02 11.26
C GLY A 290 29.68 8.79 9.93
N THR A 291 30.03 7.52 9.63
CA THR A 291 30.61 7.08 8.35
C THR A 291 29.73 5.96 7.81
N LEU A 292 29.26 6.10 6.57
CA LEU A 292 28.42 5.13 5.92
C LEU A 292 29.25 4.21 5.01
N SER A 293 28.94 2.91 5.01
CA SER A 293 29.43 1.96 4.02
C SER A 293 28.85 2.31 2.62
N PRO A 294 29.36 1.71 1.52
CA PRO A 294 28.80 1.92 0.19
C PRO A 294 27.31 1.51 0.11
N GLU A 295 26.93 0.40 0.74
CA GLU A 295 25.55 -0.11 0.77
C GLU A 295 24.62 0.81 1.60
N GLU A 296 25.09 1.27 2.75
CA GLU A 296 24.36 2.24 3.59
C GLU A 296 24.20 3.58 2.87
N ARG A 297 25.23 4.04 2.14
CA ARG A 297 25.14 5.23 1.31
C ARG A 297 24.10 5.05 0.21
N TYR A 298 24.11 3.90 -0.46
CA TYR A 298 23.10 3.58 -1.48
C TYR A 298 21.68 3.60 -0.89
N ALA A 299 21.45 3.03 0.29
CA ALA A 299 20.16 3.06 0.97
C ALA A 299 19.68 4.49 1.27
N VAL A 300 20.58 5.35 1.79
CA VAL A 300 20.26 6.76 2.05
C VAL A 300 19.96 7.52 0.75
N ASP A 301 20.76 7.32 -0.29
CA ASP A 301 20.58 8.01 -1.58
C ASP A 301 19.27 7.55 -2.26
N THR A 302 18.92 6.27 -2.18
CA THR A 302 17.65 5.74 -2.71
C THR A 302 16.44 6.16 -1.88
N LEU A 303 16.57 6.30 -0.57
CA LEU A 303 15.52 6.90 0.27
C LEU A 303 15.29 8.37 -0.12
N ALA A 304 16.35 9.14 -0.35
CA ALA A 304 16.23 10.52 -0.80
C ALA A 304 15.54 10.63 -2.16
N LEU A 305 15.82 9.70 -3.08
CA LEU A 305 15.13 9.61 -4.37
C LEU A 305 13.64 9.25 -4.17
N TYR A 306 13.34 8.26 -3.32
CA TYR A 306 11.99 7.81 -3.03
C TYR A 306 11.12 8.89 -2.38
N THR A 307 11.69 9.68 -1.46
CA THR A 307 10.98 10.76 -0.78
C THR A 307 10.97 12.08 -1.56
N GLY A 308 11.88 12.25 -2.50
CA GLY A 308 12.01 13.40 -3.40
C GLY A 308 11.28 13.17 -4.74
N ASP A 309 12.05 12.93 -5.78
CA ASP A 309 11.55 12.90 -7.18
C ASP A 309 10.48 11.83 -7.43
N LEU A 310 10.57 10.67 -6.79
CA LEU A 310 9.56 9.60 -6.88
C LEU A 310 8.42 9.77 -5.86
N GLY A 311 8.55 10.70 -4.92
CA GLY A 311 7.66 10.87 -3.79
C GLY A 311 6.41 11.72 -4.03
N GLY A 312 6.24 12.29 -5.22
CA GLY A 312 5.17 13.24 -5.51
C GLY A 312 3.76 12.71 -5.15
N ALA A 313 3.44 11.47 -5.56
CA ALA A 313 2.19 10.82 -5.21
C ALA A 313 2.03 10.60 -3.70
N ASN A 314 3.09 10.13 -3.04
CA ASN A 314 3.08 9.88 -1.60
C ASN A 314 2.82 11.17 -0.81
N HIS A 315 3.48 12.27 -1.22
CA HIS A 315 3.30 13.57 -0.59
C HIS A 315 1.88 14.11 -0.80
N LEU A 316 1.36 14.05 -2.02
CA LEU A 316 0.02 14.54 -2.33
C LEU A 316 -1.06 13.73 -1.60
N GLN A 317 -0.98 12.40 -1.60
CA GLN A 317 -1.90 11.52 -0.89
C GLN A 317 -1.76 11.68 0.64
N GLY A 318 -0.55 11.89 1.15
CA GLY A 318 -0.29 12.16 2.57
C GLY A 318 -0.84 13.51 3.06
N THR A 319 -1.06 14.47 2.18
CA THR A 319 -1.50 15.83 2.55
C THR A 319 -2.90 16.18 2.07
N LYS A 320 -3.28 15.80 0.84
CA LYS A 320 -4.52 16.18 0.18
C LYS A 320 -5.13 15.01 -0.63
N PRO A 321 -5.38 13.83 -0.02
CA PRO A 321 -5.90 12.65 -0.73
C PRO A 321 -7.23 12.91 -1.44
N GLU A 322 -8.11 13.69 -0.82
CA GLU A 322 -9.42 14.00 -1.39
C GLU A 322 -9.31 14.89 -2.64
N THR A 323 -8.40 15.87 -2.63
CA THR A 323 -8.22 16.79 -3.78
C THR A 323 -7.77 16.03 -5.03
N VAL A 324 -6.79 15.13 -4.92
CA VAL A 324 -6.37 14.29 -6.04
C VAL A 324 -7.42 13.22 -6.35
N GLY A 325 -8.06 12.67 -5.31
CA GLY A 325 -9.06 11.62 -5.44
C GLY A 325 -10.27 12.02 -6.27
N ILE A 326 -10.76 13.28 -6.17
CA ILE A 326 -11.84 13.82 -7.01
C ILE A 326 -11.47 13.75 -8.50
N ALA A 327 -10.25 14.16 -8.86
CA ALA A 327 -9.80 14.12 -10.25
C ALA A 327 -9.64 12.67 -10.76
N LEU A 328 -9.10 11.78 -9.94
CA LEU A 328 -8.90 10.38 -10.30
C LEU A 328 -10.20 9.59 -10.36
N ALA A 329 -11.19 9.94 -9.55
CA ALA A 329 -12.52 9.30 -9.56
C ALA A 329 -13.35 9.68 -10.79
N ASP A 330 -13.09 10.84 -11.40
CA ASP A 330 -13.82 11.30 -12.59
C ASP A 330 -13.14 10.93 -13.92
N SER A 331 -11.81 10.86 -13.92
CA SER A 331 -11.02 10.58 -15.13
C SER A 331 -10.37 9.20 -15.06
N PRO A 332 -10.84 8.18 -15.82
CA PRO A 332 -10.17 6.89 -15.88
C PRO A 332 -8.76 7.00 -16.47
N ALA A 333 -8.56 7.87 -17.46
CA ALA A 333 -7.24 8.14 -18.02
C ALA A 333 -6.29 8.78 -17.00
N GLY A 334 -6.80 9.71 -16.18
CA GLY A 334 -6.02 10.31 -15.10
C GLY A 334 -5.63 9.28 -14.03
N GLN A 335 -6.56 8.41 -13.63
CA GLN A 335 -6.30 7.33 -12.68
C GLN A 335 -5.30 6.31 -13.24
N ALA A 336 -5.46 5.93 -14.51
CA ALA A 336 -4.52 5.02 -15.18
C ALA A 336 -3.10 5.59 -15.20
N ALA A 337 -2.94 6.85 -15.61
CA ALA A 337 -1.64 7.52 -15.61
C ALA A 337 -1.03 7.61 -14.20
N TRP A 338 -1.85 7.89 -13.18
CA TRP A 338 -1.40 7.97 -11.78
C TRP A 338 -0.84 6.65 -11.25
N ILE A 339 -1.47 5.53 -11.62
CA ILE A 339 -1.04 4.19 -11.20
C ILE A 339 0.11 3.68 -12.09
N TYR A 340 0.02 3.87 -13.41
CA TYR A 340 1.04 3.46 -14.37
C TYR A 340 2.42 4.10 -14.08
N ASP A 341 2.46 5.35 -13.62
CA ASP A 341 3.69 6.01 -13.17
C ASP A 341 4.43 5.18 -12.09
N LYS A 342 3.69 4.47 -11.25
CA LYS A 342 4.31 3.61 -10.21
C LYS A 342 4.82 2.29 -10.78
N PHE A 343 4.11 1.68 -11.72
CA PHE A 343 4.62 0.53 -12.45
C PHE A 343 5.89 0.91 -13.22
N GLN A 344 5.86 2.04 -13.93
CA GLN A 344 7.01 2.53 -14.68
C GLN A 344 8.23 2.83 -13.81
N SER A 345 8.03 3.42 -12.63
CA SER A 345 9.13 3.88 -11.78
C SER A 345 9.68 2.82 -10.83
N LYS A 346 8.92 1.74 -10.53
CA LYS A 346 9.25 0.82 -9.45
C LYS A 346 9.39 -0.66 -9.86
N THR A 347 9.07 -1.03 -11.10
CA THR A 347 9.30 -2.40 -11.59
C THR A 347 10.72 -2.59 -12.07
N ASP A 348 11.13 -3.85 -12.20
CA ASP A 348 12.43 -4.24 -12.81
C ASP A 348 12.34 -4.21 -14.34
N ASN A 349 12.09 -3.02 -14.87
CA ASN A 349 11.96 -2.78 -16.31
C ASN A 349 13.24 -2.24 -16.94
N HIS A 350 13.32 -2.29 -18.27
CA HIS A 350 14.45 -1.79 -19.07
C HIS A 350 14.15 -0.48 -19.79
N GLY A 351 13.07 0.20 -19.45
CA GLY A 351 12.66 1.48 -20.00
C GLY A 351 11.15 1.65 -20.07
N LEU A 352 10.41 0.54 -20.13
CA LEU A 352 8.95 0.52 -20.15
C LEU A 352 8.42 -0.45 -19.09
N ALA A 353 7.33 -0.10 -18.41
CA ALA A 353 6.66 -0.98 -17.44
C ALA A 353 6.28 -2.32 -18.07
N GLU A 354 5.96 -2.32 -19.36
CA GLU A 354 5.61 -3.49 -20.17
C GLU A 354 6.76 -4.52 -20.31
N ASP A 355 8.01 -4.13 -20.02
CA ASP A 355 9.13 -5.08 -19.97
C ASP A 355 9.04 -6.02 -18.76
N ALA A 356 8.35 -5.60 -17.68
CA ALA A 356 8.23 -6.33 -16.43
C ALA A 356 6.82 -6.90 -16.19
N LEU A 357 5.78 -6.20 -16.66
CA LEU A 357 4.37 -6.55 -16.47
C LEU A 357 3.63 -6.56 -17.81
N SER A 358 2.69 -7.49 -17.99
CA SER A 358 1.80 -7.40 -19.14
C SER A 358 0.85 -6.20 -19.00
N THR A 359 0.40 -5.66 -20.14
CA THR A 359 -0.60 -4.59 -20.15
C THR A 359 -1.87 -5.00 -19.42
N ASP A 360 -2.25 -6.28 -19.54
CA ASP A 360 -3.40 -6.84 -18.81
C ASP A 360 -3.18 -6.84 -17.29
N ASP A 361 -2.02 -7.29 -16.78
CA ASP A 361 -1.72 -7.25 -15.33
C ASP A 361 -1.85 -5.82 -14.77
N MET A 362 -1.36 -4.83 -15.51
CA MET A 362 -1.47 -3.41 -15.12
C MET A 362 -2.92 -2.93 -15.16
N LEU A 363 -3.67 -3.28 -16.20
CA LEU A 363 -5.07 -2.88 -16.35
C LEU A 363 -6.00 -3.63 -15.40
N ASP A 364 -5.70 -4.85 -15.00
CA ASP A 364 -6.41 -5.57 -13.95
C ASP A 364 -6.37 -4.79 -12.62
N ALA A 365 -5.18 -4.31 -12.23
CA ALA A 365 -5.03 -3.48 -11.06
C ALA A 365 -5.74 -2.11 -11.22
N ILE A 366 -5.53 -1.42 -12.33
CA ILE A 366 -6.14 -0.10 -12.62
C ILE A 366 -7.67 -0.19 -12.66
N SER A 367 -8.21 -1.22 -13.35
CA SER A 367 -9.66 -1.43 -13.48
C SER A 367 -10.31 -1.74 -12.13
N LEU A 368 -9.64 -2.49 -11.25
CA LEU A 368 -10.13 -2.75 -9.91
C LEU A 368 -10.31 -1.44 -9.11
N TYR A 369 -9.33 -0.53 -9.19
CA TYR A 369 -9.45 0.79 -8.57
C TYR A 369 -10.58 1.60 -9.16
N TRP A 370 -10.77 1.55 -10.47
CA TRP A 370 -11.83 2.28 -11.18
C TRP A 370 -13.21 1.80 -10.77
N TYR A 371 -13.50 0.52 -10.96
CA TYR A 371 -14.84 -0.03 -10.69
C TYR A 371 -15.22 -0.01 -9.21
N THR A 372 -14.25 -0.02 -8.32
CA THR A 372 -14.50 0.13 -6.89
C THR A 372 -14.46 1.59 -6.41
N ASN A 373 -14.16 2.55 -7.29
CA ASN A 373 -13.98 3.96 -6.95
C ASN A 373 -13.06 4.15 -5.74
N SER A 374 -11.87 3.51 -5.79
CA SER A 374 -10.95 3.46 -4.64
C SER A 374 -9.86 4.54 -4.67
N ALA A 375 -9.85 5.44 -5.64
CA ALA A 375 -8.79 6.44 -5.82
C ALA A 375 -8.57 7.31 -4.57
N ALA A 376 -9.62 7.96 -4.06
CA ALA A 376 -9.54 8.81 -2.87
C ALA A 376 -9.34 8.00 -1.60
N SER A 377 -10.16 6.96 -1.41
CA SER A 377 -10.20 6.19 -0.17
C SER A 377 -8.90 5.42 0.09
N SER A 378 -8.28 4.86 -0.94
CA SER A 378 -6.98 4.20 -0.83
C SER A 378 -5.85 5.17 -0.48
N GLY A 379 -5.87 6.37 -1.07
CA GLY A 379 -4.89 7.43 -0.77
C GLY A 379 -4.90 7.88 0.69
N ARG A 380 -6.01 7.69 1.41
CA ARG A 380 -6.11 8.06 2.83
C ARG A 380 -5.18 7.26 3.74
N ILE A 381 -4.70 6.08 3.35
CA ILE A 381 -3.70 5.33 4.13
C ILE A 381 -2.43 6.17 4.36
N TYR A 382 -2.01 6.96 3.36
CA TYR A 382 -0.89 7.89 3.51
C TYR A 382 -1.20 9.03 4.49
N TRP A 383 -2.43 9.53 4.46
CA TRP A 383 -2.87 10.61 5.35
C TRP A 383 -3.00 10.17 6.80
N GLU A 384 -3.52 8.97 7.03
CA GLU A 384 -3.68 8.36 8.36
C GLU A 384 -2.33 8.03 9.02
N ASN A 385 -1.27 7.88 8.22
CA ASN A 385 0.05 7.44 8.69
C ASN A 385 1.17 8.46 8.38
N LYS A 386 0.84 9.76 8.36
CA LYS A 386 1.77 10.87 8.03
C LYS A 386 3.07 10.88 8.83
N SER A 387 3.02 10.43 10.07
CA SER A 387 4.16 10.36 10.97
C SER A 387 4.98 9.08 10.80
N GLY A 388 4.59 8.22 9.84
CA GLY A 388 5.32 6.99 9.54
C GLY A 388 6.76 7.31 9.18
N THR A 389 7.69 6.90 10.02
CA THR A 389 9.11 6.93 9.74
C THR A 389 9.50 5.64 9.04
N PHE A 390 10.45 5.72 8.10
CA PHE A 390 11.07 4.52 7.53
C PHE A 390 11.88 3.73 8.58
N ALA A 391 12.09 4.29 9.78
CA ALA A 391 12.58 3.61 10.95
C ALA A 391 11.43 2.79 11.58
N GLY A 392 11.38 1.51 11.28
CA GLY A 392 10.43 0.57 11.89
C GLY A 392 10.79 0.25 13.34
N PRO A 393 9.88 -0.39 14.08
CA PRO A 393 10.16 -0.89 15.42
C PRO A 393 11.19 -2.04 15.36
N LYS A 394 11.98 -2.21 16.43
CA LYS A 394 12.76 -3.43 16.60
C LYS A 394 11.82 -4.61 16.89
N LEU A 395 11.97 -5.68 16.12
CA LEU A 395 11.13 -6.87 16.23
C LEU A 395 11.91 -8.01 16.88
N THR A 396 11.22 -8.76 17.76
CA THR A 396 11.78 -9.93 18.45
C THR A 396 11.14 -11.25 18.03
N LEU A 397 9.96 -11.20 17.37
CA LEU A 397 9.37 -12.39 16.78
C LEU A 397 10.21 -12.88 15.58
N PRO A 398 9.97 -14.12 15.07
CA PRO A 398 10.60 -14.60 13.85
C PRO A 398 10.25 -13.72 12.63
N VAL A 399 11.28 -13.21 11.94
CA VAL A 399 11.15 -12.41 10.71
C VAL A 399 11.91 -13.07 9.57
N ALA A 400 11.24 -13.29 8.45
CA ALA A 400 11.84 -13.61 7.18
C ALA A 400 11.82 -12.39 6.26
N VAL A 401 12.90 -12.18 5.51
CA VAL A 401 13.04 -11.03 4.61
C VAL A 401 13.48 -11.52 3.24
N THR A 402 12.87 -10.98 2.18
CA THR A 402 13.37 -11.10 0.81
C THR A 402 13.59 -9.71 0.22
N VAL A 403 14.80 -9.48 -0.27
CA VAL A 403 15.19 -8.20 -0.90
C VAL A 403 15.16 -8.37 -2.42
N PHE A 404 14.36 -7.54 -3.10
CA PHE A 404 14.34 -7.49 -4.55
C PHE A 404 15.27 -6.38 -5.05
N PRO A 405 16.06 -6.60 -6.14
CA PRO A 405 17.14 -5.69 -6.52
C PRO A 405 16.68 -4.32 -6.99
N ARG A 406 15.42 -4.21 -7.47
CA ARG A 406 14.83 -2.95 -7.95
C ARG A 406 13.80 -2.33 -7.02
N ASP A 407 13.54 -2.93 -5.85
CA ASP A 407 12.74 -2.26 -4.82
C ASP A 407 13.50 -1.06 -4.22
N ILE A 408 12.78 0.00 -3.89
CA ILE A 408 13.34 1.28 -3.42
C ILE A 408 12.57 1.76 -2.18
N PRO A 409 13.26 2.05 -1.06
CA PRO A 409 14.70 1.97 -0.84
C PRO A 409 15.17 0.53 -0.55
N ARG A 410 16.35 0.18 -1.04
CA ARG A 410 17.00 -1.10 -0.72
C ARG A 410 17.90 -0.93 0.51
N LEU A 411 17.60 -1.67 1.59
CA LEU A 411 18.35 -1.58 2.83
C LEU A 411 19.52 -2.56 2.86
N PRO A 412 20.66 -2.22 3.49
CA PRO A 412 21.75 -3.15 3.73
C PRO A 412 21.34 -4.18 4.78
N ARG A 413 21.86 -5.39 4.63
CA ARG A 413 21.60 -6.51 5.54
C ARG A 413 21.88 -6.16 7.01
N THR A 414 22.92 -5.38 7.29
CA THR A 414 23.30 -4.95 8.64
C THR A 414 22.20 -4.18 9.36
N TRP A 415 21.46 -3.33 8.65
CA TRP A 415 20.34 -2.59 9.25
C TRP A 415 19.11 -3.47 9.50
N ILE A 416 18.91 -4.44 8.62
CA ILE A 416 17.83 -5.43 8.75
C ILE A 416 18.10 -6.34 9.96
N GLU A 417 19.33 -6.81 10.14
CA GLU A 417 19.76 -7.62 11.29
C GLU A 417 19.68 -6.83 12.61
N ASP A 418 19.99 -5.52 12.59
CA ASP A 418 19.84 -4.69 13.80
C ASP A 418 18.37 -4.45 14.17
N ALA A 419 17.48 -4.33 13.18
CA ALA A 419 16.05 -4.09 13.39
C ALA A 419 15.30 -5.38 13.80
N TYR A 420 15.68 -6.54 13.28
CA TYR A 420 14.98 -7.80 13.45
C TYR A 420 15.85 -8.80 14.22
N ALA A 421 15.70 -8.78 15.56
CA ALA A 421 16.55 -9.57 16.47
C ALA A 421 16.44 -11.10 16.25
N ASN A 422 15.33 -11.56 15.68
CA ASN A 422 15.11 -12.96 15.32
C ASN A 422 14.90 -13.08 13.79
N LEU A 423 15.91 -12.71 13.02
CA LEU A 423 15.91 -12.86 11.57
C LEU A 423 16.15 -14.35 11.21
N ILE A 424 15.08 -15.05 10.83
CA ILE A 424 15.11 -16.50 10.53
C ILE A 424 15.46 -16.80 9.06
N HIS A 425 15.32 -15.81 8.17
CA HIS A 425 15.65 -15.93 6.75
C HIS A 425 15.99 -14.56 6.17
N TYR A 426 17.00 -14.53 5.31
CA TYR A 426 17.36 -13.39 4.50
C TYR A 426 17.66 -13.85 3.08
N GLY A 427 16.74 -13.59 2.16
CA GLY A 427 16.88 -13.91 0.74
C GLY A 427 17.19 -12.65 -0.07
N GLU A 428 18.02 -12.78 -1.10
CA GLU A 428 18.28 -11.78 -2.11
C GLU A 428 17.87 -12.35 -3.47
N ALA A 429 16.81 -11.78 -4.04
CA ALA A 429 16.37 -12.14 -5.38
C ALA A 429 17.36 -11.61 -6.44
N ASP A 430 17.53 -12.36 -7.53
CA ASP A 430 18.40 -11.99 -8.64
C ASP A 430 17.76 -10.96 -9.58
N ARG A 431 16.43 -10.84 -9.53
CA ARG A 431 15.60 -9.94 -10.36
C ARG A 431 14.29 -9.62 -9.69
N GLY A 432 13.57 -8.63 -10.22
CA GLY A 432 12.29 -8.15 -9.72
C GLY A 432 12.40 -6.83 -8.97
N GLY A 433 11.30 -6.14 -8.86
CA GLY A 433 11.16 -4.84 -8.24
C GLY A 433 10.12 -4.82 -7.13
N HIS A 434 9.47 -3.68 -7.01
CA HIS A 434 8.52 -3.39 -5.96
C HIS A 434 7.27 -4.27 -5.99
N PHE A 435 6.79 -4.61 -7.19
CA PHE A 435 5.59 -5.44 -7.39
C PHE A 435 5.95 -6.91 -7.52
N ALA A 436 6.76 -7.41 -6.58
CA ALA A 436 7.37 -8.74 -6.61
C ALA A 436 6.37 -9.87 -6.87
N ALA A 437 5.15 -9.78 -6.34
CA ALA A 437 4.09 -10.78 -6.55
C ALA A 437 3.59 -10.84 -8.00
N LEU A 438 3.61 -9.71 -8.72
CA LEU A 438 3.26 -9.63 -10.15
C LEU A 438 4.46 -9.95 -11.04
N GLU A 439 5.62 -9.34 -10.74
CA GLU A 439 6.83 -9.43 -11.56
C GLU A 439 7.51 -10.79 -11.50
N GLN A 440 7.64 -11.35 -10.30
CA GLN A 440 8.39 -12.57 -10.01
C GLN A 440 7.65 -13.50 -9.04
N PRO A 441 6.41 -13.93 -9.36
CA PRO A 441 5.60 -14.74 -8.45
C PRO A 441 6.31 -16.02 -8.01
N GLY A 442 7.06 -16.68 -8.90
CA GLY A 442 7.80 -17.91 -8.59
C GLY A 442 8.90 -17.70 -7.54
N ILE A 443 9.63 -16.59 -7.63
CA ILE A 443 10.68 -16.24 -6.64
C ILE A 443 9.99 -15.96 -5.30
N LEU A 444 8.98 -15.10 -5.27
CA LEU A 444 8.31 -14.74 -4.02
C LEU A 444 7.66 -15.97 -3.34
N ILE A 445 7.04 -16.88 -4.09
CA ILE A 445 6.51 -18.15 -3.56
C ILE A 445 7.62 -18.99 -2.91
N SER A 446 8.76 -19.15 -3.60
CA SER A 446 9.92 -19.89 -3.06
C SER A 446 10.42 -19.28 -1.77
N GLU A 447 10.55 -17.96 -1.74
CA GLU A 447 11.05 -17.20 -0.59
C GLU A 447 10.10 -17.27 0.60
N ILE A 448 8.79 -17.13 0.39
CA ILE A 448 7.76 -17.31 1.45
C ILE A 448 7.86 -18.72 2.04
N ARG A 449 7.92 -19.76 1.21
CA ARG A 449 8.04 -21.15 1.67
C ARG A 449 9.32 -21.38 2.48
N THR A 450 10.45 -20.93 1.95
CA THR A 450 11.74 -21.10 2.60
C THR A 450 11.83 -20.30 3.89
N GLY A 451 11.41 -19.04 3.85
CA GLY A 451 11.49 -18.13 4.99
C GLY A 451 10.61 -18.55 6.17
N LEU A 452 9.45 -19.14 5.90
CA LEU A 452 8.50 -19.53 6.95
C LEU A 452 8.58 -21.02 7.32
N ARG A 453 9.47 -21.80 6.68
CA ARG A 453 9.56 -23.26 6.89
C ARG A 453 9.87 -23.64 8.34
N SER A 454 10.76 -22.92 9.01
CA SER A 454 11.13 -23.18 10.41
C SER A 454 10.00 -22.94 11.42
N LEU A 455 8.90 -22.31 11.00
CA LEU A 455 7.72 -22.05 11.85
C LEU A 455 6.71 -23.22 11.80
N ARG A 456 6.95 -24.23 10.97
CA ARG A 456 6.13 -25.43 10.84
C ARG A 456 6.65 -26.49 11.83
N SER A 457 6.20 -26.46 13.04
CA SER A 457 6.54 -27.44 14.10
C SER A 457 5.32 -28.22 14.56
#